data_2abd1c1cbba62fa6d2163e2880743ba9
#
_entry.id   2abd1c1cbba62fa6d2163e2880743ba9
#
_cell.length_a   1.000
_cell.length_b   1.000
_cell.length_c   1.000
_cell.angle_alpha   90.00
_cell.angle_beta   90.00
_cell.angle_gamma   90.00
#
_symmetry.space_group_name_H-M   'P 1'
#
loop_
_entity.id
_entity.type
_entity.pdbx_description
1 polymer ?
#
loop_
_entity_poly.entity_id
_entity_poly.type
_entity_poly.pdbx_seq_one_letter_code
_entity_poly.pdbx_strand_id
1 'polypeptide(L)'
;KMKKSLLYLICCFICFSAFSQASDLKFRDGKFKIVQLTDLHWVESDSYKLKNDSTCHLIREVIRIEDPDLVVLTGDVVVSWNAKKGWEKLTKIFGETKTPFVVTFGNHDEETDMNNAQILDYLCTRPYNLTYDAEKGLSGSGNCMLTVRSSDATSEKWVLYFFDSHNNTKDRSFGYYDWIKHNQIEWYRKSSSRVTARNKRILPSLAFFHIPLPEHETARWTCREFGEKQEGVCAPSVNTGLYSSFIEKRDVIGVFVGHDHNNDYMVDLDGNITLAYGRKTGYPSAYNETLSRGVRVICLLYTSDAADDLIG
;
A
#
# COMPACT_ATOMS: atom_id res chain seq x y z
N LYS A 1 17.01 13.65 47.95
CA LYS A 1 16.17 14.29 46.91
C LYS A 1 16.75 14.17 45.49
N MET A 2 17.98 13.68 45.31
CA MET A 2 18.63 13.55 43.99
C MET A 2 18.42 12.20 43.24
N LYS A 3 17.94 11.16 43.92
CA LYS A 3 17.76 9.82 43.30
C LYS A 3 16.49 9.64 42.48
N LYS A 4 15.48 10.53 42.61
CA LYS A 4 14.24 10.43 41.83
C LYS A 4 14.29 11.09 40.45
N SER A 5 15.18 12.07 40.22
CA SER A 5 15.34 12.76 38.94
C SER A 5 16.12 11.94 37.91
N LEU A 6 16.98 11.00 38.34
CA LEU A 6 17.78 10.15 37.44
C LEU A 6 16.96 9.02 36.81
N LEU A 7 15.88 8.59 37.49
CA LEU A 7 15.01 7.51 36.96
C LEU A 7 14.08 8.01 35.84
N TYR A 8 13.67 9.28 35.87
CA TYR A 8 12.86 9.88 34.81
C TYR A 8 13.63 10.14 33.51
N LEU A 9 14.93 10.40 33.59
CA LEU A 9 15.77 10.63 32.42
C LEU A 9 16.06 9.32 31.64
N ILE A 10 16.11 8.19 32.33
CA ILE A 10 16.37 6.87 31.71
C ILE A 10 15.12 6.34 30.99
N CYS A 11 13.90 6.62 31.49
CA CYS A 11 12.66 6.24 30.80
C CYS A 11 12.41 7.01 29.48
N CYS A 12 12.85 8.28 29.38
CA CYS A 12 12.71 9.05 28.15
C CYS A 12 13.68 8.62 27.04
N PHE A 13 14.82 8.01 27.38
CA PHE A 13 15.81 7.55 26.39
C PHE A 13 15.46 6.19 25.76
N ILE A 14 14.66 5.36 26.43
CA ILE A 14 14.26 4.04 25.91
C ILE A 14 13.13 4.14 24.89
N CYS A 15 12.29 5.19 24.95
CA CYS A 15 11.26 5.42 23.93
C CYS A 15 11.78 5.96 22.59
N PHE A 16 12.97 6.54 22.55
CA PHE A 16 13.54 7.09 21.30
C PHE A 16 14.28 6.06 20.43
N SER A 17 14.68 4.90 21.00
CA SER A 17 15.39 3.87 20.27
C SER A 17 14.51 2.87 19.52
N ALA A 18 13.20 2.83 19.81
CA ALA A 18 12.25 1.98 19.08
C ALA A 18 11.78 2.58 17.75
N PHE A 19 11.90 3.91 17.56
CA PHE A 19 11.48 4.61 16.33
C PHE A 19 12.57 4.67 15.25
N SER A 20 13.81 4.25 15.57
CA SER A 20 14.96 4.36 14.65
C SER A 20 15.15 3.16 13.72
N GLN A 21 14.37 2.09 13.85
CA GLN A 21 14.56 0.87 13.05
C GLN A 21 13.58 0.77 11.85
N ALA A 22 12.71 1.76 11.66
CA ALA A 22 11.54 1.65 10.79
C ALA A 22 11.67 2.34 9.42
N SER A 23 12.82 2.84 8.97
CA SER A 23 12.79 3.67 7.75
C SER A 23 14.03 3.65 6.85
N ASP A 24 14.79 2.59 6.82
CA ASP A 24 15.94 2.57 5.90
C ASP A 24 15.62 1.76 4.63
N LEU A 25 14.48 2.13 3.98
CA LEU A 25 14.19 1.64 2.64
C LEU A 25 15.20 2.28 1.69
N LYS A 26 16.05 1.43 1.09
CA LYS A 26 17.11 1.89 0.19
C LYS A 26 17.34 0.89 -0.93
N PHE A 27 17.86 1.39 -2.01
CA PHE A 27 18.27 0.55 -3.13
C PHE A 27 19.37 -0.45 -2.73
N ARG A 28 19.25 -1.66 -3.24
CA ARG A 28 20.26 -2.71 -3.20
C ARG A 28 20.74 -2.95 -4.63
N ASP A 29 22.00 -2.70 -4.92
CA ASP A 29 22.61 -2.88 -6.26
C ASP A 29 21.79 -2.21 -7.38
N GLY A 30 21.35 -0.97 -7.15
CA GLY A 30 20.56 -0.20 -8.11
C GLY A 30 19.10 -0.66 -8.28
N LYS A 31 18.62 -1.56 -7.43
CA LYS A 31 17.25 -2.10 -7.48
C LYS A 31 16.56 -1.95 -6.12
N PHE A 32 15.25 -1.74 -6.18
CA PHE A 32 14.36 -1.83 -5.02
C PHE A 32 13.11 -2.60 -5.45
N LYS A 33 12.88 -3.75 -4.83
CA LYS A 33 11.81 -4.65 -5.22
C LYS A 33 10.64 -4.57 -4.25
N ILE A 34 9.45 -4.30 -4.78
CA ILE A 34 8.19 -4.29 -4.06
C ILE A 34 7.37 -5.51 -4.51
N VAL A 35 6.81 -6.23 -3.55
CA VAL A 35 5.79 -7.24 -3.82
C VAL A 35 4.45 -6.71 -3.32
N GLN A 36 3.48 -6.58 -4.24
CA GLN A 36 2.10 -6.26 -3.91
C GLN A 36 1.32 -7.55 -3.69
N LEU A 37 0.74 -7.67 -2.50
CA LEU A 37 -0.27 -8.65 -2.13
C LEU A 37 -1.61 -7.91 -2.05
N THR A 38 -2.69 -8.52 -2.49
CA THR A 38 -4.02 -7.91 -2.42
C THR A 38 -5.11 -8.95 -2.21
N ASP A 39 -6.22 -8.55 -1.63
CA ASP A 39 -7.43 -9.36 -1.55
C ASP A 39 -7.15 -10.75 -0.94
N LEU A 40 -6.52 -10.76 0.24
CA LEU A 40 -6.22 -12.00 0.94
C LEU A 40 -7.50 -12.69 1.42
N HIS A 41 -8.51 -11.89 1.77
CA HIS A 41 -9.80 -12.37 2.27
C HIS A 41 -9.66 -13.41 3.38
N TRP A 42 -8.72 -13.18 4.30
CA TRP A 42 -8.48 -14.08 5.42
C TRP A 42 -9.73 -14.24 6.27
N VAL A 43 -10.18 -15.48 6.45
CA VAL A 43 -11.31 -15.83 7.32
C VAL A 43 -10.81 -16.66 8.49
N GLU A 44 -10.86 -16.12 9.70
CA GLU A 44 -10.42 -16.83 10.91
C GLU A 44 -11.46 -17.85 11.37
N SER A 45 -11.47 -18.99 10.69
CA SER A 45 -12.38 -20.12 10.93
C SER A 45 -11.71 -21.44 10.55
N ASP A 46 -12.05 -22.51 11.25
CA ASP A 46 -11.51 -23.85 10.97
C ASP A 46 -11.88 -24.35 9.56
N SER A 47 -13.05 -23.97 9.04
CA SER A 47 -13.48 -24.29 7.68
C SER A 47 -12.61 -23.67 6.59
N TYR A 48 -11.92 -22.57 6.90
CA TYR A 48 -11.02 -21.87 5.99
C TYR A 48 -9.54 -22.19 6.22
N LYS A 49 -9.22 -23.07 7.20
CA LYS A 49 -7.85 -23.36 7.57
C LYS A 49 -6.96 -23.73 6.38
N LEU A 50 -7.39 -24.64 5.52
CA LEU A 50 -6.59 -25.07 4.35
C LEU A 50 -6.34 -23.93 3.37
N LYS A 51 -7.35 -23.08 3.11
CA LYS A 51 -7.20 -21.91 2.24
C LYS A 51 -6.24 -20.88 2.84
N ASN A 52 -6.35 -20.61 4.13
CA ASN A 52 -5.46 -19.73 4.86
C ASN A 52 -4.02 -20.27 4.88
N ASP A 53 -3.84 -21.59 5.12
CA ASP A 53 -2.52 -22.23 5.08
C ASP A 53 -1.89 -22.10 3.67
N SER A 54 -2.69 -22.27 2.60
CA SER A 54 -2.25 -22.07 1.22
C SER A 54 -1.84 -20.62 0.96
N THR A 55 -2.59 -19.65 1.49
CA THR A 55 -2.24 -18.23 1.41
C THR A 55 -0.91 -17.95 2.12
N CYS A 56 -0.74 -18.47 3.34
CA CYS A 56 0.53 -18.35 4.07
C CYS A 56 1.70 -18.97 3.32
N HIS A 57 1.49 -20.15 2.72
CA HIS A 57 2.51 -20.82 1.93
C HIS A 57 2.92 -19.97 0.72
N LEU A 58 1.95 -19.47 -0.04
CA LEU A 58 2.21 -18.58 -1.19
C LEU A 58 3.01 -17.35 -0.76
N ILE A 59 2.60 -16.66 0.31
CA ILE A 59 3.31 -15.46 0.79
C ILE A 59 4.76 -15.79 1.16
N ARG A 60 5.01 -16.89 1.89
CA ARG A 60 6.38 -17.30 2.27
C ARG A 60 7.23 -17.64 1.06
N GLU A 61 6.68 -18.38 0.09
CA GLU A 61 7.41 -18.74 -1.13
C GLU A 61 7.72 -17.51 -1.98
N VAL A 62 6.78 -16.57 -2.12
CA VAL A 62 7.02 -15.32 -2.82
C VAL A 62 8.13 -14.51 -2.14
N ILE A 63 8.09 -14.36 -0.81
CA ILE A 63 9.16 -13.66 -0.08
C ILE A 63 10.50 -14.35 -0.28
N ARG A 64 10.54 -15.69 -0.21
CA ARG A 64 11.76 -16.48 -0.38
C ARG A 64 12.35 -16.37 -1.80
N ILE A 65 11.51 -16.37 -2.83
CA ILE A 65 11.94 -16.35 -4.24
C ILE A 65 12.29 -14.93 -4.67
N GLU A 66 11.43 -13.97 -4.34
CA GLU A 66 11.57 -12.60 -4.82
C GLU A 66 12.52 -11.76 -3.97
N ASP A 67 12.77 -12.13 -2.71
CA ASP A 67 13.57 -11.36 -1.75
C ASP A 67 13.22 -9.86 -1.79
N PRO A 68 11.95 -9.49 -1.51
CA PRO A 68 11.50 -8.11 -1.67
C PRO A 68 12.09 -7.20 -0.59
N ASP A 69 12.33 -5.94 -0.96
CA ASP A 69 12.70 -4.88 -0.02
C ASP A 69 11.49 -4.35 0.74
N LEU A 70 10.29 -4.50 0.16
CA LEU A 70 9.01 -4.08 0.75
C LEU A 70 7.87 -4.98 0.26
N VAL A 71 6.99 -5.36 1.16
CA VAL A 71 5.68 -5.94 0.83
C VAL A 71 4.60 -4.89 1.04
N VAL A 72 3.72 -4.71 0.06
CA VAL A 72 2.55 -3.83 0.14
C VAL A 72 1.29 -4.67 0.10
N LEU A 73 0.46 -4.59 1.15
CA LEU A 73 -0.87 -5.19 1.17
C LEU A 73 -1.89 -4.12 0.77
N THR A 74 -2.54 -4.31 -0.37
CA THR A 74 -3.50 -3.34 -0.90
C THR A 74 -4.94 -3.73 -0.61
N GLY A 75 -5.27 -3.90 0.68
CA GLY A 75 -6.63 -4.04 1.20
C GLY A 75 -7.26 -5.43 1.15
N ASP A 76 -8.42 -5.54 1.77
CA ASP A 76 -9.20 -6.76 1.94
C ASP A 76 -8.38 -7.91 2.50
N VAL A 77 -7.67 -7.61 3.59
CA VAL A 77 -6.68 -8.51 4.18
C VAL A 77 -7.33 -9.51 5.12
N VAL A 78 -8.01 -9.05 6.16
CA VAL A 78 -8.74 -9.90 7.12
C VAL A 78 -10.21 -9.48 7.13
N VAL A 79 -11.09 -10.38 6.72
CA VAL A 79 -12.51 -10.07 6.45
C VAL A 79 -13.46 -10.88 7.35
N SER A 80 -13.05 -11.20 8.56
CA SER A 80 -13.85 -12.01 9.49
C SER A 80 -13.70 -11.56 10.94
N TRP A 81 -14.65 -11.97 11.77
CA TRP A 81 -14.55 -11.87 13.23
C TRP A 81 -13.29 -12.58 13.75
N ASN A 82 -12.81 -12.17 14.91
CA ASN A 82 -11.49 -12.48 15.45
C ASN A 82 -10.36 -11.90 14.56
N ALA A 83 -10.60 -10.71 14.00
CA ALA A 83 -9.68 -10.04 13.09
C ALA A 83 -8.26 -9.95 13.65
N LYS A 84 -8.12 -9.60 14.93
CA LYS A 84 -6.81 -9.54 15.59
C LYS A 84 -6.00 -10.83 15.44
N LYS A 85 -6.65 -12.00 15.56
CA LYS A 85 -5.96 -13.30 15.42
C LYS A 85 -5.54 -13.57 13.97
N GLY A 86 -6.36 -13.15 12.99
CA GLY A 86 -5.99 -13.21 11.58
C GLY A 86 -4.76 -12.33 11.29
N TRP A 87 -4.81 -11.08 11.74
CA TRP A 87 -3.68 -10.15 11.62
C TRP A 87 -2.41 -10.64 12.34
N GLU A 88 -2.55 -11.29 13.50
CA GLU A 88 -1.43 -11.89 14.22
C GLU A 88 -0.73 -12.97 13.40
N LYS A 89 -1.50 -13.86 12.78
CA LYS A 89 -0.97 -14.94 11.93
C LYS A 89 -0.27 -14.40 10.69
N LEU A 90 -0.85 -13.41 10.03
CA LEU A 90 -0.27 -12.80 8.83
C LEU A 90 0.99 -11.99 9.16
N THR A 91 0.93 -11.11 10.16
CA THR A 91 2.09 -10.27 10.52
C THR A 91 3.26 -11.08 11.11
N LYS A 92 2.98 -12.27 11.66
CA LYS A 92 4.01 -13.21 12.10
C LYS A 92 4.92 -13.63 10.93
N ILE A 93 4.38 -13.79 9.71
CA ILE A 93 5.16 -14.13 8.53
C ILE A 93 6.23 -13.07 8.27
N PHE A 94 5.85 -11.79 8.25
CA PHE A 94 6.78 -10.70 8.02
C PHE A 94 7.81 -10.55 9.14
N GLY A 95 7.43 -10.82 10.40
CA GLY A 95 8.35 -10.87 11.52
C GLY A 95 9.39 -11.99 11.40
N GLU A 96 8.96 -13.20 11.01
CA GLU A 96 9.83 -14.36 10.81
C GLU A 96 10.79 -14.18 9.63
N THR A 97 10.31 -13.60 8.53
CA THR A 97 11.11 -13.35 7.32
C THR A 97 11.90 -12.04 7.39
N LYS A 98 11.68 -11.23 8.42
CA LYS A 98 12.27 -9.88 8.58
C LYS A 98 11.98 -8.96 7.39
N THR A 99 10.81 -9.10 6.79
CA THR A 99 10.41 -8.36 5.60
C THR A 99 9.61 -7.12 5.99
N PRO A 100 10.04 -5.91 5.61
CA PRO A 100 9.24 -4.70 5.79
C PRO A 100 7.91 -4.80 5.06
N PHE A 101 6.83 -4.32 5.68
CA PHE A 101 5.52 -4.31 5.04
C PHE A 101 4.73 -3.06 5.38
N VAL A 102 3.81 -2.71 4.47
CA VAL A 102 2.84 -1.63 4.64
C VAL A 102 1.46 -2.10 4.20
N VAL A 103 0.42 -1.56 4.79
CA VAL A 103 -0.97 -1.92 4.53
C VAL A 103 -1.74 -0.67 4.10
N THR A 104 -2.54 -0.77 3.04
CA THR A 104 -3.70 0.08 2.81
C THR A 104 -4.95 -0.74 3.08
N PHE A 105 -6.01 -0.10 3.59
CA PHE A 105 -7.24 -0.81 3.91
C PHE A 105 -8.18 -0.91 2.70
N GLY A 106 -8.93 -2.00 2.63
CA GLY A 106 -10.00 -2.23 1.66
C GLY A 106 -11.38 -2.11 2.30
N ASN A 107 -12.42 -2.30 1.50
CA ASN A 107 -13.79 -2.12 1.94
C ASN A 107 -14.31 -3.23 2.86
N HIS A 108 -13.66 -4.38 2.89
CA HIS A 108 -14.03 -5.48 3.77
C HIS A 108 -13.23 -5.56 5.08
N ASP A 109 -12.16 -4.79 5.25
CA ASP A 109 -11.33 -4.83 6.47
C ASP A 109 -12.10 -4.34 7.72
N GLU A 110 -13.10 -3.45 7.56
CA GLU A 110 -13.98 -2.99 8.65
C GLU A 110 -15.24 -3.86 8.86
N GLU A 111 -15.47 -4.87 8.05
CA GLU A 111 -16.58 -5.83 8.22
C GLU A 111 -16.26 -6.89 9.29
N THR A 112 -15.49 -6.51 10.31
CA THR A 112 -14.95 -7.38 11.34
C THR A 112 -15.29 -6.86 12.75
N ASP A 113 -14.67 -7.43 13.77
CA ASP A 113 -14.74 -6.95 15.16
C ASP A 113 -13.72 -5.84 15.47
N MET A 114 -13.00 -5.35 14.46
CA MET A 114 -12.08 -4.22 14.56
C MET A 114 -12.34 -3.24 13.42
N ASN A 115 -12.28 -1.94 13.70
CA ASN A 115 -12.23 -0.92 12.65
C ASN A 115 -10.80 -0.65 12.21
N ASN A 116 -10.63 0.06 11.07
CA ASN A 116 -9.30 0.33 10.49
C ASN A 116 -8.35 1.04 11.47
N ALA A 117 -8.84 1.96 12.31
CA ALA A 117 -8.01 2.62 13.30
C ALA A 117 -7.49 1.64 14.38
N GLN A 118 -8.32 0.72 14.84
CA GLN A 118 -7.92 -0.31 15.81
C GLN A 118 -6.94 -1.32 15.18
N ILE A 119 -7.14 -1.64 13.89
CA ILE A 119 -6.20 -2.48 13.15
C ILE A 119 -4.86 -1.77 13.00
N LEU A 120 -4.87 -0.48 12.65
CA LEU A 120 -3.65 0.33 12.55
C LEU A 120 -2.89 0.40 13.87
N ASP A 121 -3.59 0.66 14.99
CA ASP A 121 -2.99 0.66 16.32
C ASP A 121 -2.31 -0.68 16.62
N TYR A 122 -2.95 -1.79 16.25
CA TYR A 122 -2.35 -3.12 16.38
C TYR A 122 -1.12 -3.28 15.47
N LEU A 123 -1.20 -2.90 14.19
CA LEU A 123 -0.10 -2.98 13.23
C LEU A 123 1.12 -2.18 13.68
N CYS A 124 0.92 -1.00 14.28
CA CYS A 124 1.99 -0.17 14.84
C CYS A 124 2.78 -0.87 15.96
N THR A 125 2.24 -1.94 16.55
CA THR A 125 2.96 -2.77 17.52
C THR A 125 3.75 -3.92 16.88
N ARG A 126 3.62 -4.15 15.57
CA ARG A 126 4.26 -5.29 14.89
C ARG A 126 5.63 -4.94 14.35
N PRO A 127 6.61 -5.86 14.46
CA PRO A 127 7.91 -5.66 13.85
C PRO A 127 7.77 -5.57 12.32
N TYR A 128 8.61 -4.78 11.71
CA TYR A 128 8.67 -4.54 10.26
C TYR A 128 7.44 -3.86 9.64
N ASN A 129 6.43 -3.49 10.42
CA ASN A 129 5.33 -2.65 9.93
C ASN A 129 5.82 -1.23 9.69
N LEU A 130 5.47 -0.68 8.51
CA LEU A 130 5.75 0.70 8.14
C LEU A 130 4.48 1.53 7.93
N THR A 131 3.31 0.97 8.20
CA THR A 131 2.02 1.68 8.12
C THR A 131 1.88 2.64 9.31
N TYR A 132 1.45 3.87 9.05
CA TYR A 132 1.17 4.87 10.08
C TYR A 132 0.19 5.93 9.52
N ASP A 133 -0.38 6.77 10.39
CA ASP A 133 -1.11 7.96 9.98
C ASP A 133 -0.15 9.15 9.86
N ALA A 134 -0.02 9.71 8.66
CA ALA A 134 0.90 10.81 8.39
C ALA A 134 0.51 12.12 9.08
N GLU A 135 -0.79 12.39 9.16
CA GLU A 135 -1.33 13.59 9.80
C GLU A 135 -2.62 13.25 10.56
N LYS A 136 -2.78 13.82 11.75
CA LYS A 136 -4.01 13.67 12.52
C LYS A 136 -5.17 14.37 11.80
N GLY A 137 -6.29 13.67 11.69
CA GLY A 137 -7.53 14.23 11.12
C GLY A 137 -7.65 14.06 9.59
N LEU A 138 -6.75 13.32 8.96
CA LEU A 138 -7.00 12.79 7.62
C LEU A 138 -8.19 11.82 7.64
N SER A 139 -8.97 11.82 6.59
CA SER A 139 -10.02 10.83 6.40
C SER A 139 -9.41 9.46 6.16
N GLY A 140 -9.99 8.41 6.77
CA GLY A 140 -9.47 7.05 6.72
C GLY A 140 -8.29 6.82 7.67
N SER A 141 -7.65 5.67 7.56
CA SER A 141 -6.55 5.20 8.40
C SER A 141 -5.39 4.67 7.57
N GLY A 142 -4.16 4.84 8.03
CA GLY A 142 -2.97 4.32 7.32
C GLY A 142 -2.55 5.16 6.11
N ASN A 143 -3.06 6.40 5.97
CA ASN A 143 -2.57 7.30 4.95
C ASN A 143 -1.14 7.73 5.28
N CYS A 144 -0.17 7.22 4.54
CA CYS A 144 1.24 7.47 4.83
C CYS A 144 2.10 7.62 3.57
N MET A 145 3.33 8.05 3.78
CA MET A 145 4.31 8.25 2.71
C MET A 145 5.65 7.67 3.16
N LEU A 146 6.25 6.83 2.33
CA LEU A 146 7.59 6.31 2.53
C LEU A 146 8.53 6.84 1.45
N THR A 147 9.81 6.98 1.79
CA THR A 147 10.85 7.33 0.82
C THR A 147 11.83 6.19 0.66
N VAL A 148 12.24 5.91 -0.58
CA VAL A 148 13.31 4.97 -0.89
C VAL A 148 14.57 5.79 -1.17
N ARG A 149 15.65 5.48 -0.46
CA ARG A 149 16.93 6.18 -0.55
C ARG A 149 17.90 5.50 -1.51
N SER A 150 18.92 6.23 -1.89
CA SER A 150 20.09 5.66 -2.59
C SER A 150 20.73 4.52 -1.77
N SER A 151 21.54 3.69 -2.40
CA SER A 151 22.20 2.54 -1.74
C SER A 151 23.06 2.93 -0.54
N ASP A 152 23.67 4.11 -0.60
CA ASP A 152 24.44 4.73 0.49
C ASP A 152 23.57 5.50 1.52
N ALA A 153 22.25 5.51 1.33
CA ALA A 153 21.28 6.22 2.15
C ALA A 153 21.47 7.74 2.25
N THR A 154 22.20 8.36 1.33
CA THR A 154 22.51 9.81 1.38
C THR A 154 21.43 10.69 0.77
N SER A 155 20.63 10.17 -0.19
CA SER A 155 19.62 10.93 -0.93
C SER A 155 18.35 10.14 -1.13
N GLU A 156 17.20 10.82 -1.16
CA GLU A 156 15.91 10.25 -1.53
C GLU A 156 15.87 10.10 -3.05
N LYS A 157 15.32 8.97 -3.52
CA LYS A 157 15.24 8.63 -4.94
C LYS A 157 13.82 8.39 -5.42
N TRP A 158 12.99 7.78 -4.59
CA TRP A 158 11.58 7.49 -4.88
C TRP A 158 10.71 7.78 -3.69
N VAL A 159 9.42 8.02 -3.97
CA VAL A 159 8.37 8.20 -2.96
C VAL A 159 7.26 7.18 -3.20
N LEU A 160 6.74 6.60 -2.12
CA LEU A 160 5.63 5.68 -2.12
C LEU A 160 4.51 6.31 -1.28
N TYR A 161 3.35 6.56 -1.91
CA TYR A 161 2.16 7.09 -1.26
C TYR A 161 1.15 5.98 -1.03
N PHE A 162 0.59 5.93 0.16
CA PHE A 162 -0.41 4.97 0.58
C PHE A 162 -1.66 5.71 1.02
N PHE A 163 -2.82 5.32 0.44
CA PHE A 163 -4.10 5.95 0.75
C PHE A 163 -5.10 4.90 1.26
N ASP A 164 -5.91 5.29 2.23
CA ASP A 164 -7.15 4.60 2.51
C ASP A 164 -8.19 5.04 1.47
N SER A 165 -8.63 4.13 0.62
CA SER A 165 -9.67 4.39 -0.40
C SER A 165 -11.08 4.29 0.15
N HIS A 166 -11.19 4.08 1.45
CA HIS A 166 -12.43 3.89 2.19
C HIS A 166 -13.16 2.59 1.82
N ASN A 167 -14.45 2.58 2.03
CA ASN A 167 -15.31 1.42 2.11
C ASN A 167 -16.58 1.65 1.23
N ASN A 168 -17.69 1.07 1.58
CA ASN A 168 -18.96 1.33 0.93
C ASN A 168 -19.54 2.68 1.35
N THR A 169 -20.22 3.39 0.43
CA THR A 169 -20.92 4.62 0.80
C THR A 169 -22.03 4.34 1.79
N LYS A 170 -22.25 5.28 2.72
CA LYS A 170 -23.41 5.25 3.62
C LYS A 170 -24.68 5.65 2.89
N ASP A 171 -24.58 6.53 1.90
CA ASP A 171 -25.68 7.00 1.06
C ASP A 171 -25.52 6.45 -0.38
N ARG A 172 -26.36 5.49 -0.72
CA ARG A 172 -26.35 4.81 -2.02
C ARG A 172 -26.71 5.70 -3.21
N SER A 173 -27.22 6.91 -2.99
CA SER A 173 -27.45 7.88 -4.07
C SER A 173 -26.13 8.36 -4.70
N PHE A 174 -25.01 8.25 -3.99
CA PHE A 174 -23.66 8.55 -4.49
C PHE A 174 -22.91 7.33 -5.07
N GLY A 175 -23.59 6.23 -5.32
CA GLY A 175 -22.98 4.99 -5.82
C GLY A 175 -22.74 3.97 -4.72
N TYR A 176 -21.99 2.92 -5.04
CA TYR A 176 -21.76 1.80 -4.13
C TYR A 176 -20.54 2.02 -3.23
N TYR A 177 -19.44 2.49 -3.81
CA TYR A 177 -18.17 2.68 -3.11
C TYR A 177 -17.94 4.14 -2.73
N ASP A 178 -17.33 4.33 -1.59
CA ASP A 178 -16.82 5.62 -1.13
C ASP A 178 -15.53 5.97 -1.90
N TRP A 179 -14.99 7.17 -1.71
CA TRP A 179 -13.90 7.73 -2.51
C TRP A 179 -12.84 8.40 -1.64
N ILE A 180 -11.62 8.51 -2.15
CA ILE A 180 -10.54 9.25 -1.50
C ILE A 180 -10.94 10.72 -1.33
N LYS A 181 -10.86 11.23 -0.10
CA LYS A 181 -11.42 12.53 0.29
C LYS A 181 -10.49 13.70 -0.07
N HIS A 182 -11.06 14.88 -0.18
CA HIS A 182 -10.30 16.10 -0.52
C HIS A 182 -9.15 16.38 0.44
N ASN A 183 -9.29 16.12 1.75
CA ASN A 183 -8.20 16.33 2.71
C ASN A 183 -7.03 15.36 2.48
N GLN A 184 -7.27 14.13 2.02
CA GLN A 184 -6.23 13.18 1.63
C GLN A 184 -5.49 13.68 0.37
N ILE A 185 -6.25 14.21 -0.61
CA ILE A 185 -5.67 14.79 -1.83
C ILE A 185 -4.83 16.04 -1.48
N GLU A 186 -5.32 16.90 -0.60
CA GLU A 186 -4.59 18.06 -0.14
C GLU A 186 -3.31 17.68 0.61
N TRP A 187 -3.36 16.66 1.46
CA TRP A 187 -2.19 16.10 2.13
C TRP A 187 -1.15 15.61 1.12
N TYR A 188 -1.58 14.84 0.11
CA TYR A 188 -0.70 14.39 -0.97
C TYR A 188 -0.03 15.57 -1.68
N ARG A 189 -0.81 16.56 -2.12
CA ARG A 189 -0.32 17.73 -2.83
C ARG A 189 0.72 18.52 -2.00
N LYS A 190 0.48 18.68 -0.71
CA LYS A 190 1.42 19.31 0.23
C LYS A 190 2.68 18.47 0.40
N SER A 191 2.54 17.16 0.54
CA SER A 191 3.65 16.23 0.74
C SER A 191 4.55 16.17 -0.50
N SER A 192 3.98 16.06 -1.71
CA SER A 192 4.70 16.13 -2.98
C SER A 192 5.47 17.44 -3.12
N SER A 193 4.84 18.58 -2.80
CA SER A 193 5.52 19.88 -2.82
C SER A 193 6.68 19.96 -1.83
N ARG A 194 6.51 19.43 -0.62
CA ARG A 194 7.58 19.38 0.40
C ARG A 194 8.75 18.50 -0.04
N VAL A 195 8.47 17.35 -0.65
CA VAL A 195 9.50 16.46 -1.21
C VAL A 195 10.28 17.16 -2.32
N THR A 196 9.58 17.75 -3.29
CA THR A 196 10.19 18.49 -4.40
C THR A 196 11.07 19.64 -3.88
N ALA A 197 10.58 20.43 -2.92
CA ALA A 197 11.33 21.56 -2.36
C ALA A 197 12.64 21.13 -1.66
N ARG A 198 12.59 20.07 -0.82
CA ARG A 198 13.77 19.59 -0.09
C ARG A 198 14.79 18.90 -1.01
N ASN A 199 14.33 18.22 -2.07
CA ASN A 199 15.20 17.54 -3.03
C ASN A 199 15.61 18.44 -4.21
N LYS A 200 15.02 19.65 -4.34
CA LYS A 200 15.21 20.59 -5.46
C LYS A 200 14.90 19.99 -6.83
N ARG A 201 14.12 18.92 -6.86
CA ARG A 201 13.66 18.20 -8.07
C ARG A 201 12.42 17.39 -7.75
N ILE A 202 11.66 17.03 -8.77
CA ILE A 202 10.56 16.06 -8.66
C ILE A 202 11.19 14.65 -8.55
N LEU A 203 10.76 13.87 -7.57
CA LEU A 203 11.13 12.47 -7.46
C LEU A 203 10.01 11.59 -8.03
N PRO A 204 10.34 10.54 -8.80
CA PRO A 204 9.34 9.59 -9.25
C PRO A 204 8.67 8.93 -8.05
N SER A 205 7.36 8.68 -8.17
CA SER A 205 6.55 8.19 -7.08
C SER A 205 5.57 7.12 -7.54
N LEU A 206 5.18 6.24 -6.63
CA LEU A 206 4.08 5.30 -6.81
C LEU A 206 2.98 5.55 -5.78
N ALA A 207 1.74 5.27 -6.16
CA ALA A 207 0.57 5.35 -5.28
C ALA A 207 -0.08 3.97 -5.11
N PHE A 208 -0.46 3.63 -3.88
CA PHE A 208 -1.08 2.36 -3.52
C PHE A 208 -2.36 2.60 -2.73
N PHE A 209 -3.43 1.95 -3.13
CA PHE A 209 -4.71 1.92 -2.41
C PHE A 209 -5.54 0.72 -2.89
N HIS A 210 -6.72 0.51 -2.32
CA HIS A 210 -7.51 -0.68 -2.62
C HIS A 210 -8.50 -0.49 -3.77
N ILE A 211 -9.49 0.40 -3.61
CA ILE A 211 -10.57 0.60 -4.59
C ILE A 211 -10.04 1.44 -5.76
N PRO A 212 -10.19 0.98 -7.02
CA PRO A 212 -9.65 1.68 -8.18
C PRO A 212 -10.28 3.06 -8.39
N LEU A 213 -9.57 3.93 -9.10
CA LEU A 213 -10.10 5.22 -9.53
C LEU A 213 -11.04 5.05 -10.74
N PRO A 214 -11.98 5.97 -10.96
CA PRO A 214 -12.81 5.99 -12.17
C PRO A 214 -11.99 5.98 -13.48
N GLU A 215 -10.78 6.50 -13.45
CA GLU A 215 -9.84 6.51 -14.57
C GLU A 215 -9.42 5.11 -15.04
N HIS A 216 -9.45 4.09 -14.18
CA HIS A 216 -9.19 2.69 -14.59
C HIS A 216 -10.23 2.21 -15.63
N GLU A 217 -11.51 2.61 -15.48
CA GLU A 217 -12.53 2.31 -16.50
C GLU A 217 -12.34 3.13 -17.78
N THR A 218 -11.95 4.41 -17.66
CA THR A 218 -11.66 5.26 -18.83
C THR A 218 -10.47 4.71 -19.63
N ALA A 219 -9.41 4.35 -18.95
CA ALA A 219 -8.20 3.81 -19.55
C ALA A 219 -8.47 2.55 -20.37
N ARG A 220 -9.35 1.69 -19.90
CA ARG A 220 -9.81 0.49 -20.61
C ARG A 220 -10.24 0.73 -22.05
N TRP A 221 -10.92 1.84 -22.31
CA TRP A 221 -11.50 2.13 -23.61
C TRP A 221 -10.54 2.86 -24.55
N THR A 222 -9.49 3.45 -24.01
CA THR A 222 -8.61 4.37 -24.75
C THR A 222 -7.20 3.85 -24.95
N CYS A 223 -6.77 2.85 -24.18
CA CYS A 223 -5.39 2.41 -24.13
C CYS A 223 -5.27 0.89 -24.31
N ARG A 224 -4.04 0.46 -24.66
CA ARG A 224 -3.71 -0.96 -24.75
C ARG A 224 -3.47 -1.52 -23.34
N GLU A 225 -4.21 -2.56 -22.99
CA GLU A 225 -4.05 -3.30 -21.74
C GLU A 225 -2.95 -4.37 -21.86
N PHE A 226 -2.23 -4.59 -20.75
CA PHE A 226 -1.31 -5.70 -20.56
C PHE A 226 -1.75 -6.50 -19.32
N GLY A 227 -1.91 -7.81 -19.47
CA GLY A 227 -2.42 -8.69 -18.42
C GLY A 227 -3.86 -9.13 -18.66
N GLU A 228 -4.51 -9.64 -17.63
CA GLU A 228 -5.83 -10.22 -17.72
C GLU A 228 -6.89 -9.26 -17.16
N LYS A 229 -7.95 -9.07 -17.94
CA LYS A 229 -9.14 -8.33 -17.54
C LYS A 229 -10.38 -9.17 -17.80
N GLN A 230 -10.97 -9.70 -16.75
CA GLN A 230 -12.09 -10.61 -16.82
C GLN A 230 -13.35 -10.09 -16.11
N GLU A 231 -13.30 -8.90 -15.51
CA GLU A 231 -14.46 -8.25 -14.91
C GLU A 231 -14.46 -6.73 -15.10
N GLY A 232 -15.59 -6.09 -14.77
CA GLY A 232 -15.73 -4.63 -14.80
C GLY A 232 -14.88 -3.95 -13.72
N VAL A 233 -14.66 -2.66 -13.87
CA VAL A 233 -14.01 -1.82 -12.86
C VAL A 233 -15.04 -1.37 -11.83
N CYS A 234 -14.87 -1.75 -10.58
CA CYS A 234 -15.73 -1.39 -9.47
C CYS A 234 -15.22 -0.13 -8.77
N ALA A 235 -15.22 1.00 -9.47
CA ALA A 235 -14.77 2.29 -8.96
C ALA A 235 -15.89 3.10 -8.29
N PRO A 236 -15.56 4.11 -7.45
CA PRO A 236 -16.51 5.09 -6.97
C PRO A 236 -17.21 5.85 -8.12
N SER A 237 -18.49 6.16 -7.95
CA SER A 237 -19.21 7.05 -8.88
C SER A 237 -18.77 8.51 -8.75
N VAL A 238 -18.20 8.88 -7.60
CA VAL A 238 -17.70 10.23 -7.33
C VAL A 238 -16.21 10.27 -7.60
N ASN A 239 -15.80 11.14 -8.53
CA ASN A 239 -14.39 11.43 -8.80
C ASN A 239 -14.00 12.73 -8.08
N THR A 240 -13.06 12.66 -7.16
CA THR A 240 -12.60 13.82 -6.38
C THR A 240 -11.34 14.47 -6.94
N GLY A 241 -10.81 13.97 -8.05
CA GLY A 241 -9.67 14.57 -8.74
C GLY A 241 -8.30 14.18 -8.21
N LEU A 242 -8.16 12.99 -7.60
CA LEU A 242 -6.83 12.49 -7.21
C LEU A 242 -5.94 12.30 -8.44
N TYR A 243 -6.48 11.69 -9.51
CA TYR A 243 -5.74 11.49 -10.75
C TYR A 243 -5.24 12.81 -11.35
N SER A 244 -6.10 13.82 -11.45
CA SER A 244 -5.69 15.14 -11.93
C SER A 244 -4.61 15.77 -11.06
N SER A 245 -4.63 15.51 -9.75
CA SER A 245 -3.57 15.96 -8.84
C SER A 245 -2.23 15.28 -9.12
N PHE A 246 -2.23 13.99 -9.51
CA PHE A 246 -1.03 13.28 -9.97
C PHE A 246 -0.47 13.91 -11.25
N ILE A 247 -1.32 14.20 -12.23
CA ILE A 247 -0.93 14.88 -13.47
C ILE A 247 -0.31 16.27 -13.20
N GLU A 248 -0.92 17.07 -12.32
CA GLU A 248 -0.41 18.40 -11.97
C GLU A 248 0.94 18.34 -11.23
N LYS A 249 1.12 17.36 -10.35
CA LYS A 249 2.35 17.21 -9.54
C LYS A 249 3.48 16.55 -10.32
N ARG A 250 3.17 15.72 -11.32
CA ARG A 250 4.13 15.05 -12.20
C ARG A 250 5.09 14.09 -11.49
N ASP A 251 4.78 13.71 -10.28
CA ASP A 251 5.64 12.82 -9.48
C ASP A 251 5.15 11.36 -9.53
N VAL A 252 3.83 11.11 -9.48
CA VAL A 252 3.27 9.76 -9.53
C VAL A 252 3.26 9.25 -10.97
N ILE A 253 3.99 8.15 -11.19
CA ILE A 253 4.10 7.48 -12.49
C ILE A 253 3.44 6.10 -12.51
N GLY A 254 2.94 5.63 -11.37
CA GLY A 254 2.21 4.35 -11.27
C GLY A 254 1.25 4.34 -10.09
N VAL A 255 0.08 3.76 -10.32
CA VAL A 255 -0.99 3.55 -9.34
C VAL A 255 -1.30 2.07 -9.29
N PHE A 256 -1.29 1.50 -8.08
CA PHE A 256 -1.49 0.06 -7.86
C PHE A 256 -2.66 -0.17 -6.91
N VAL A 257 -3.64 -0.94 -7.38
CA VAL A 257 -4.91 -1.21 -6.68
C VAL A 257 -5.18 -2.70 -6.54
N GLY A 258 -6.22 -3.07 -5.78
CA GLY A 258 -6.78 -4.41 -5.67
C GLY A 258 -8.25 -4.42 -6.07
N HIS A 259 -9.12 -5.03 -5.24
CA HIS A 259 -10.56 -4.95 -5.25
C HIS A 259 -11.28 -5.82 -6.31
N ASP A 260 -10.91 -5.73 -7.57
CA ASP A 260 -11.53 -6.52 -8.65
C ASP A 260 -10.70 -7.81 -8.87
N HIS A 261 -11.19 -8.94 -8.34
CA HIS A 261 -10.40 -10.19 -8.18
C HIS A 261 -10.06 -10.90 -9.49
N ASN A 262 -10.81 -10.62 -10.55
CA ASN A 262 -10.59 -11.18 -11.88
C ASN A 262 -9.86 -10.22 -12.82
N ASN A 263 -9.21 -9.20 -12.27
CA ASN A 263 -8.35 -8.27 -12.98
C ASN A 263 -6.92 -8.33 -12.45
N ASP A 264 -5.94 -8.33 -13.34
CA ASP A 264 -4.53 -8.07 -13.02
C ASP A 264 -3.83 -7.28 -14.12
N TYR A 265 -4.63 -6.63 -14.96
CA TYR A 265 -4.09 -5.83 -16.06
C TYR A 265 -3.39 -4.56 -15.57
N MET A 266 -2.59 -3.99 -16.45
CA MET A 266 -2.08 -2.63 -16.32
C MET A 266 -2.25 -1.90 -17.65
N VAL A 267 -2.37 -0.58 -17.59
CA VAL A 267 -2.59 0.30 -18.73
C VAL A 267 -1.97 1.67 -18.46
N ASP A 268 -1.34 2.24 -19.47
CA ASP A 268 -0.80 3.60 -19.39
C ASP A 268 -1.86 4.58 -19.87
N LEU A 269 -2.33 5.45 -18.98
CA LEU A 269 -3.28 6.50 -19.31
C LEU A 269 -2.55 7.82 -19.52
N ASP A 270 -2.94 8.53 -20.59
CA ASP A 270 -2.35 9.83 -20.99
C ASP A 270 -0.82 9.81 -21.15
N GLY A 271 -0.27 8.60 -21.38
CA GLY A 271 1.15 8.38 -21.71
C GLY A 271 2.14 8.55 -20.56
N ASN A 272 1.66 8.75 -19.31
CA ASN A 272 2.55 9.08 -18.21
C ASN A 272 2.28 8.35 -16.89
N ILE A 273 1.09 7.80 -16.67
CA ILE A 273 0.75 7.13 -15.42
C ILE A 273 0.23 5.74 -15.73
N THR A 274 0.94 4.73 -15.26
CA THR A 274 0.50 3.33 -15.30
C THR A 274 -0.56 3.10 -14.23
N LEU A 275 -1.77 2.68 -14.62
CA LEU A 275 -2.82 2.19 -13.75
C LEU A 275 -2.79 0.66 -13.73
N ALA A 276 -2.60 0.04 -12.58
CA ALA A 276 -2.37 -1.39 -12.47
C ALA A 276 -3.17 -2.04 -11.35
N TYR A 277 -3.74 -3.21 -11.63
CA TYR A 277 -4.28 -4.09 -10.60
C TYR A 277 -3.21 -5.04 -10.06
N GLY A 278 -3.26 -5.32 -8.76
CA GLY A 278 -2.58 -6.47 -8.18
C GLY A 278 -3.31 -7.77 -8.53
N ARG A 279 -2.59 -8.87 -8.64
CA ARG A 279 -3.19 -10.20 -8.74
C ARG A 279 -3.72 -10.61 -7.37
N LYS A 280 -4.99 -11.03 -7.27
CA LYS A 280 -5.54 -11.58 -6.02
C LYS A 280 -4.62 -12.64 -5.43
N THR A 281 -4.24 -12.45 -4.18
CA THR A 281 -3.28 -13.33 -3.50
C THR A 281 -3.96 -14.42 -2.66
N GLY A 282 -5.06 -14.07 -1.97
CA GLY A 282 -5.71 -14.97 -1.03
C GLY A 282 -6.48 -16.12 -1.67
N TYR A 283 -6.38 -17.31 -1.10
CA TYR A 283 -7.14 -18.49 -1.53
C TYR A 283 -8.62 -18.49 -1.08
N PRO A 284 -9.02 -17.87 0.05
CA PRO A 284 -10.44 -17.65 0.32
C PRO A 284 -11.08 -16.82 -0.81
N SER A 285 -12.24 -17.28 -1.29
CA SER A 285 -12.95 -16.66 -2.41
C SER A 285 -14.13 -15.87 -1.89
N ALA A 286 -14.39 -14.69 -2.46
CA ALA A 286 -15.53 -13.84 -2.18
C ALA A 286 -16.68 -14.10 -3.16
N TYR A 287 -16.35 -14.43 -4.42
CA TYR A 287 -17.30 -14.73 -5.48
C TYR A 287 -16.71 -15.72 -6.50
N ASN A 288 -17.23 -15.81 -7.71
CA ASN A 288 -16.68 -16.67 -8.76
C ASN A 288 -15.41 -16.06 -9.34
N GLU A 289 -14.26 -16.52 -8.88
CA GLU A 289 -12.93 -16.04 -9.25
C GLU A 289 -12.26 -17.04 -10.20
N THR A 290 -11.84 -16.54 -11.34
CA THR A 290 -11.32 -17.32 -12.46
C THR A 290 -9.82 -17.29 -12.58
N LEU A 291 -9.18 -16.20 -12.12
CA LEU A 291 -7.73 -16.06 -12.16
C LEU A 291 -7.03 -16.91 -11.08
N SER A 292 -5.91 -17.49 -11.44
CA SER A 292 -5.03 -18.17 -10.47
C SER A 292 -4.47 -17.17 -9.46
N ARG A 293 -4.22 -17.62 -8.23
CA ARG A 293 -3.63 -16.78 -7.18
C ARG A 293 -2.20 -16.39 -7.52
N GLY A 294 -1.82 -15.19 -7.11
CA GLY A 294 -0.49 -14.67 -7.40
C GLY A 294 -0.21 -13.36 -6.68
N VAL A 295 0.78 -12.66 -7.18
CA VAL A 295 1.22 -11.35 -6.66
C VAL A 295 1.66 -10.48 -7.83
N ARG A 296 1.80 -9.17 -7.59
CA ARG A 296 2.51 -8.29 -8.52
C ARG A 296 3.89 -7.96 -7.98
N VAL A 297 4.90 -8.14 -8.81
CA VAL A 297 6.27 -7.73 -8.52
C VAL A 297 6.56 -6.42 -9.24
N ILE A 298 7.03 -5.42 -8.50
CA ILE A 298 7.36 -4.09 -8.99
C ILE A 298 8.83 -3.84 -8.69
N CYS A 299 9.64 -3.60 -9.72
CA CYS A 299 11.05 -3.36 -9.56
C CYS A 299 11.38 -1.90 -9.93
N LEU A 300 11.76 -1.10 -8.92
CA LEU A 300 12.28 0.24 -9.14
C LEU A 300 13.76 0.10 -9.50
N LEU A 301 14.16 0.80 -10.56
CA LEU A 301 15.55 0.86 -10.99
C LEU A 301 16.12 2.23 -10.70
N TYR A 302 17.33 2.26 -10.23
CA TYR A 302 18.13 3.46 -10.07
C TYR A 302 19.53 3.18 -10.60
N THR A 303 19.90 3.90 -11.66
CA THR A 303 21.27 3.95 -12.17
C THR A 303 21.85 5.29 -11.78
N SER A 304 23.08 5.30 -11.27
CA SER A 304 23.76 6.54 -10.84
C SER A 304 23.89 7.58 -11.95
N ASP A 305 23.78 7.14 -13.21
CA ASP A 305 24.02 7.96 -14.38
C ASP A 305 22.75 8.38 -15.14
N ALA A 306 21.56 7.79 -14.82
CA ALA A 306 20.33 8.06 -15.57
C ALA A 306 19.50 9.24 -15.06
N ALA A 307 19.88 9.88 -13.95
CA ALA A 307 19.12 10.98 -13.37
C ALA A 307 19.49 12.37 -13.94
N ASP A 308 20.63 12.48 -14.60
CA ASP A 308 21.11 13.76 -15.15
C ASP A 308 20.87 13.90 -16.67
N ASP A 309 20.58 12.80 -17.39
CA ASP A 309 20.42 12.79 -18.85
C ASP A 309 18.96 12.92 -19.34
N LEU A 310 17.97 12.99 -18.46
CA LEU A 310 16.56 13.18 -18.85
C LEU A 310 16.07 14.63 -18.82
N ILE A 311 16.98 15.59 -18.69
CA ILE A 311 16.70 17.01 -18.84
C ILE A 311 17.61 17.54 -19.95
N GLY A 312 17.24 17.19 -21.18
CA GLY A 312 17.73 17.80 -22.41
C GLY A 312 16.55 18.35 -23.18
#